data_d6a72c290a046cfd1be7b89d4a21b052
#
_entry.id   d6a72c290a046cfd1be7b89d4a21b052
#
_cell.length_a   1.000
_cell.length_b   1.000
_cell.length_c   1.000
_cell.angle_alpha   90.00
_cell.angle_beta   90.00
_cell.angle_gamma   90.00
#
_symmetry.space_group_name_H-M   'P 1'
#
loop_
_entity.id
_entity.type
_entity.pdbx_description
1 polymer ?
#
loop_
_entity_poly.entity_id
_entity_poly.type
_entity_poly.pdbx_seq_one_letter_code
_entity_poly.pdbx_strand_id
1 'polypeptide(L)'
;MIKAAEIRSKAENRYIRYLQDVASGADFERIVIPCNKKPSDDFAVYQAELNDITDNSKERRGYGYTVIWQTVRHKKLGEQDLPKEIAFDTEADFLKFIRKEAEARQFKHDVSSILSAFPVLAGWVKAHPLKVVANSAAWPGLLKVLRYFSLNPRPCMYIRELPIEVHTKFVEQNMGILRELLDIVIAGHINTDEKRFEPRFSLKYDEELIRVRFLDDSLALSCAAGLKDISLPVSQFCAVSWKVQSVFIVENKVNFLTFPPVANALIIWGHGYGVSSLKAASFLAGTPLYYWGDLDAQGFEILSQFRGYFPQTRSILMDSAIFTRFFENDEGKPSKVSADLNLTDEENSIYQTIKANNWRLEQEKIPQSYVIEYIRELFNQ
;
A
#
# COMPACT_ATOMS: atom_id res chain seq x y z
N MET A 1 -45.71 4.83 -14.92
CA MET A 1 -44.92 3.67 -15.50
C MET A 1 -43.43 3.90 -15.34
N ILE A 2 -42.57 2.98 -15.80
CA ILE A 2 -41.14 3.21 -15.94
C ILE A 2 -40.88 4.31 -16.99
N LYS A 3 -39.90 5.17 -16.80
CA LYS A 3 -39.54 6.25 -17.74
C LYS A 3 -38.30 5.86 -18.56
N ALA A 4 -38.16 6.42 -19.77
CA ALA A 4 -37.00 6.15 -20.62
C ALA A 4 -35.65 6.44 -19.93
N ALA A 5 -35.57 7.48 -19.07
CA ALA A 5 -34.39 7.76 -18.27
C ALA A 5 -34.06 6.66 -17.25
N GLU A 6 -35.08 6.02 -16.65
CA GLU A 6 -34.88 4.89 -15.73
C GLU A 6 -34.45 3.63 -16.47
N ILE A 7 -35.01 3.42 -17.70
CA ILE A 7 -34.56 2.31 -18.57
C ILE A 7 -33.08 2.47 -18.88
N ARG A 8 -32.64 3.70 -19.21
CA ARG A 8 -31.23 4.02 -19.47
C ARG A 8 -30.35 3.71 -18.25
N SER A 9 -30.72 4.22 -17.08
CA SER A 9 -29.95 3.97 -15.85
C SER A 9 -29.86 2.47 -15.52
N LYS A 10 -30.96 1.74 -15.66
CA LYS A 10 -30.95 0.26 -15.46
C LYS A 10 -30.11 -0.45 -16.49
N ALA A 11 -30.10 0.00 -17.75
CA ALA A 11 -29.26 -0.55 -18.79
C ALA A 11 -27.76 -0.27 -18.53
N GLU A 12 -27.41 0.94 -18.13
CA GLU A 12 -26.04 1.33 -17.73
C GLU A 12 -25.51 0.45 -16.58
N ASN A 13 -26.37 0.14 -15.59
CA ASN A 13 -26.01 -0.79 -14.51
C ASN A 13 -25.75 -2.24 -14.98
N ARG A 14 -26.21 -2.63 -16.17
CA ARG A 14 -25.91 -3.94 -16.78
C ARG A 14 -24.57 -3.96 -17.52
N TYR A 15 -23.98 -2.81 -17.77
CA TYR A 15 -22.76 -2.72 -18.58
C TYR A 15 -21.56 -3.47 -17.98
N ILE A 16 -21.39 -3.43 -16.66
CA ILE A 16 -20.31 -4.17 -15.99
C ILE A 16 -20.47 -5.67 -16.22
N ARG A 17 -21.69 -6.19 -16.07
CA ARG A 17 -21.97 -7.60 -16.31
C ARG A 17 -21.72 -7.98 -17.76
N TYR A 18 -22.14 -7.14 -18.70
CA TYR A 18 -21.83 -7.34 -20.12
C TYR A 18 -20.31 -7.42 -20.38
N LEU A 19 -19.50 -6.53 -19.77
CA LEU A 19 -18.04 -6.59 -19.91
C LEU A 19 -17.46 -7.90 -19.33
N GLN A 20 -17.99 -8.39 -18.22
CA GLN A 20 -17.59 -9.66 -17.60
C GLN A 20 -17.93 -10.87 -18.49
N ASP A 21 -19.06 -10.83 -19.14
CA ASP A 21 -19.51 -11.88 -20.07
C ASP A 21 -18.63 -11.89 -21.33
N VAL A 22 -18.33 -10.72 -21.90
CA VAL A 22 -17.34 -10.56 -23.00
C VAL A 22 -15.96 -11.08 -22.58
N ALA A 23 -15.47 -10.73 -21.38
CA ALA A 23 -14.18 -11.20 -20.86
C ALA A 23 -14.12 -12.74 -20.69
N SER A 24 -15.29 -13.37 -20.53
CA SER A 24 -15.44 -14.82 -20.41
C SER A 24 -15.63 -15.53 -21.76
N GLY A 25 -15.68 -14.75 -22.88
CA GLY A 25 -15.98 -15.28 -24.21
C GLY A 25 -17.44 -15.72 -24.39
N ALA A 26 -18.35 -15.25 -23.53
CA ALA A 26 -19.77 -15.55 -23.66
C ALA A 26 -20.42 -14.71 -24.76
N ASP A 27 -21.38 -15.30 -25.46
CA ASP A 27 -22.21 -14.57 -26.40
C ASP A 27 -23.13 -13.58 -25.68
N PHE A 28 -23.59 -12.56 -26.41
CA PHE A 28 -24.51 -11.57 -25.85
C PHE A 28 -25.84 -12.23 -25.52
N GLU A 29 -26.23 -12.18 -24.27
CA GLU A 29 -27.54 -12.59 -23.81
C GLU A 29 -28.50 -11.41 -23.80
N ARG A 30 -29.75 -11.66 -24.20
CA ARG A 30 -30.84 -10.68 -24.16
C ARG A 30 -30.99 -10.04 -22.79
N ILE A 31 -30.93 -8.71 -22.73
CA ILE A 31 -31.01 -7.96 -21.47
C ILE A 31 -32.43 -7.48 -21.24
N VAL A 32 -33.09 -8.05 -20.23
CA VAL A 32 -34.45 -7.68 -19.84
C VAL A 32 -34.38 -6.62 -18.71
N ILE A 33 -35.15 -5.55 -18.90
CA ILE A 33 -35.31 -4.46 -17.92
C ILE A 33 -36.64 -4.63 -17.20
N PRO A 34 -36.71 -4.81 -15.87
CA PRO A 34 -37.94 -4.98 -15.15
C PRO A 34 -38.86 -3.74 -15.21
N CYS A 35 -40.16 -3.99 -15.54
CA CYS A 35 -41.18 -2.96 -15.71
C CYS A 35 -42.19 -2.94 -14.53
N ASN A 36 -41.73 -2.90 -13.28
CA ASN A 36 -42.56 -3.17 -12.09
C ASN A 36 -43.39 -1.97 -11.59
N LYS A 37 -43.43 -0.84 -12.33
CA LYS A 37 -44.18 0.35 -11.92
C LYS A 37 -45.56 0.36 -12.49
N LYS A 38 -46.56 0.64 -11.63
CA LYS A 38 -47.95 0.82 -12.03
C LYS A 38 -48.10 2.12 -12.84
N PRO A 39 -49.02 2.16 -13.81
CA PRO A 39 -49.34 3.37 -14.54
C PRO A 39 -50.02 4.41 -13.62
N SER A 40 -50.02 5.67 -14.05
CA SER A 40 -50.83 6.71 -13.40
C SER A 40 -52.32 6.49 -13.60
N ASP A 41 -53.13 6.88 -12.63
CA ASP A 41 -54.58 6.93 -12.73
C ASP A 41 -55.06 8.17 -13.53
N ASP A 42 -54.22 9.15 -13.78
CA ASP A 42 -54.49 10.31 -14.62
C ASP A 42 -54.17 9.98 -16.08
N PHE A 43 -55.16 10.14 -16.97
CA PHE A 43 -55.02 9.77 -18.37
C PHE A 43 -53.96 10.59 -19.13
N ALA A 44 -53.84 11.88 -18.83
CA ALA A 44 -52.84 12.72 -19.50
C ALA A 44 -51.37 12.29 -19.11
N VAL A 45 -51.19 12.02 -17.83
CA VAL A 45 -49.90 11.47 -17.32
C VAL A 45 -49.61 10.08 -17.87
N TYR A 46 -50.60 9.22 -17.91
CA TYR A 46 -50.48 7.89 -18.51
C TYR A 46 -50.08 7.92 -19.96
N GLN A 47 -50.73 8.79 -20.76
CA GLN A 47 -50.43 8.97 -22.20
C GLN A 47 -49.00 9.49 -22.40
N ALA A 48 -48.59 10.45 -21.55
CA ALA A 48 -47.22 10.99 -21.61
C ALA A 48 -46.19 9.94 -21.27
N GLU A 49 -46.41 9.07 -20.27
CA GLU A 49 -45.54 7.96 -19.93
C GLU A 49 -45.43 6.90 -21.02
N LEU A 50 -46.54 6.61 -21.72
CA LEU A 50 -46.53 5.70 -22.90
C LEU A 50 -45.72 6.28 -24.04
N ASN A 51 -45.94 7.54 -24.36
CA ASN A 51 -45.19 8.23 -25.42
C ASN A 51 -43.69 8.24 -25.10
N ASP A 52 -43.28 8.53 -23.86
CA ASP A 52 -41.89 8.54 -23.44
C ASP A 52 -41.23 7.17 -23.70
N ILE A 53 -41.92 6.06 -23.36
CA ILE A 53 -41.39 4.72 -23.61
C ILE A 53 -41.34 4.44 -25.12
N THR A 54 -42.40 4.74 -25.85
CA THR A 54 -42.49 4.41 -27.29
C THR A 54 -41.53 5.22 -28.12
N ASP A 55 -41.43 6.54 -27.91
CA ASP A 55 -40.56 7.44 -28.67
C ASP A 55 -39.08 7.13 -28.49
N ASN A 56 -38.72 6.52 -27.35
CA ASN A 56 -37.37 6.08 -27.05
C ASN A 56 -37.09 4.60 -27.37
N SER A 57 -38.07 3.87 -27.91
CA SER A 57 -37.95 2.46 -28.29
C SER A 57 -37.20 2.27 -29.62
N LYS A 58 -36.77 1.02 -29.88
CA LYS A 58 -36.14 0.61 -31.14
C LYS A 58 -37.01 0.85 -32.35
N GLU A 59 -38.32 0.67 -32.24
CA GLU A 59 -39.29 0.89 -33.31
C GLU A 59 -39.30 2.33 -33.82
N ARG A 60 -39.12 3.30 -32.97
CA ARG A 60 -39.09 4.72 -33.30
C ARG A 60 -37.70 5.24 -33.66
N ARG A 61 -36.67 4.80 -32.92
CA ARG A 61 -35.29 5.30 -33.08
C ARG A 61 -34.44 4.47 -34.04
N GLY A 62 -34.89 3.26 -34.40
CA GLY A 62 -34.11 2.30 -35.19
C GLY A 62 -33.00 1.61 -34.38
N TYR A 63 -32.92 1.85 -33.08
CA TYR A 63 -32.01 1.19 -32.15
C TYR A 63 -32.51 1.32 -30.70
N GLY A 64 -32.00 0.47 -29.83
CA GLY A 64 -32.33 0.52 -28.39
C GLY A 64 -33.20 -0.66 -27.98
N TYR A 65 -34.10 -0.43 -27.03
CA TYR A 65 -34.94 -1.50 -26.46
C TYR A 65 -36.20 -1.77 -27.29
N THR A 66 -36.62 -3.00 -27.32
CA THR A 66 -37.95 -3.44 -27.77
C THR A 66 -38.91 -3.48 -26.59
N VAL A 67 -40.21 -3.25 -26.87
CA VAL A 67 -41.27 -3.30 -25.87
C VAL A 67 -42.27 -4.37 -26.26
N ILE A 68 -42.51 -5.35 -25.38
CA ILE A 68 -43.63 -6.28 -25.51
C ILE A 68 -44.78 -5.72 -24.70
N TRP A 69 -45.91 -5.47 -25.39
CA TRP A 69 -47.11 -4.91 -24.78
C TRP A 69 -48.04 -6.00 -24.32
N GLN A 70 -48.87 -5.69 -23.29
CA GLN A 70 -50.00 -6.51 -22.84
C GLN A 70 -51.20 -5.60 -22.60
N THR A 71 -52.36 -6.03 -23.10
CA THR A 71 -53.63 -5.34 -22.83
C THR A 71 -54.14 -5.73 -21.43
N VAL A 72 -54.37 -4.73 -20.60
CA VAL A 72 -54.84 -4.88 -19.21
C VAL A 72 -56.08 -4.01 -19.01
N ARG A 73 -57.14 -4.56 -18.38
CA ARG A 73 -58.36 -3.82 -18.05
C ARG A 73 -58.11 -2.96 -16.79
N HIS A 74 -58.06 -1.65 -17.01
CA HIS A 74 -57.92 -0.68 -15.91
C HIS A 74 -59.30 -0.23 -15.40
N LYS A 75 -59.48 -0.17 -14.06
CA LYS A 75 -60.81 0.12 -13.45
C LYS A 75 -61.42 1.45 -13.89
N LYS A 76 -60.61 2.49 -14.17
CA LYS A 76 -61.06 3.84 -14.55
C LYS A 76 -60.88 4.16 -16.04
N LEU A 77 -59.85 3.57 -16.70
CA LEU A 77 -59.46 3.93 -18.05
C LEU A 77 -59.84 2.87 -19.13
N GLY A 78 -60.51 1.80 -18.76
CA GLY A 78 -60.89 0.75 -19.68
C GLY A 78 -59.73 -0.17 -20.04
N GLU A 79 -59.71 -0.70 -21.29
CA GLU A 79 -58.59 -1.51 -21.81
C GLU A 79 -57.43 -0.61 -22.17
N GLN A 80 -56.22 -0.94 -21.63
CA GLN A 80 -55.02 -0.18 -21.80
C GLN A 80 -53.86 -1.11 -22.12
N ASP A 81 -52.97 -0.68 -23.01
CA ASP A 81 -51.72 -1.39 -23.31
C ASP A 81 -50.62 -0.95 -22.33
N LEU A 82 -50.08 -1.90 -21.59
CA LEU A 82 -48.96 -1.68 -20.66
C LEU A 82 -47.72 -2.45 -21.14
N PRO A 83 -46.53 -1.92 -20.88
CA PRO A 83 -45.33 -2.66 -21.16
C PRO A 83 -45.25 -3.90 -20.27
N LYS A 84 -45.31 -5.08 -20.86
CA LYS A 84 -45.09 -6.35 -20.21
C LYS A 84 -43.62 -6.63 -19.99
N GLU A 85 -42.84 -6.32 -21.01
CA GLU A 85 -41.38 -6.51 -21.01
C GLU A 85 -40.71 -5.44 -21.85
N ILE A 86 -39.56 -4.97 -21.37
CA ILE A 86 -38.64 -4.12 -22.09
C ILE A 86 -37.31 -4.84 -22.18
N ALA A 87 -36.72 -4.97 -23.39
CA ALA A 87 -35.50 -5.73 -23.55
C ALA A 87 -34.61 -5.18 -24.66
N PHE A 88 -33.32 -5.45 -24.55
CA PHE A 88 -32.34 -5.27 -25.61
C PHE A 88 -32.05 -6.65 -26.23
N ASP A 89 -32.43 -6.83 -27.48
CA ASP A 89 -32.34 -8.11 -28.18
C ASP A 89 -30.96 -8.34 -28.81
N THR A 90 -30.22 -7.24 -29.09
CA THR A 90 -28.89 -7.31 -29.71
C THR A 90 -27.88 -6.48 -28.94
N GLU A 91 -26.63 -6.89 -28.99
CA GLU A 91 -25.50 -6.17 -28.44
C GLU A 91 -25.40 -4.73 -29.01
N ALA A 92 -25.58 -4.61 -30.34
CA ALA A 92 -25.51 -3.32 -31.03
C ALA A 92 -26.55 -2.33 -30.50
N ASP A 93 -27.79 -2.78 -30.31
CA ASP A 93 -28.89 -1.97 -29.78
C ASP A 93 -28.60 -1.52 -28.34
N PHE A 94 -28.14 -2.45 -27.50
CA PHE A 94 -27.77 -2.16 -26.10
C PHE A 94 -26.66 -1.12 -26.01
N LEU A 95 -25.53 -1.37 -26.70
CA LEU A 95 -24.36 -0.50 -26.63
C LEU A 95 -24.64 0.89 -27.19
N LYS A 96 -25.37 0.98 -28.30
CA LYS A 96 -25.75 2.26 -28.91
C LYS A 96 -26.69 3.06 -27.99
N PHE A 97 -27.62 2.40 -27.35
CA PHE A 97 -28.54 3.04 -26.41
C PHE A 97 -27.81 3.65 -25.20
N ILE A 98 -26.85 2.95 -24.60
CA ILE A 98 -26.04 3.46 -23.49
C ILE A 98 -24.81 4.28 -23.93
N ARG A 99 -24.60 4.45 -25.26
CA ARG A 99 -23.47 5.20 -25.86
C ARG A 99 -22.08 4.62 -25.49
N LYS A 100 -21.95 3.31 -25.50
CA LYS A 100 -20.71 2.60 -25.11
C LYS A 100 -20.11 1.76 -26.25
N GLU A 101 -20.48 1.99 -27.51
CA GLU A 101 -20.03 1.20 -28.67
C GLU A 101 -18.50 1.24 -28.86
N ALA A 102 -17.90 2.44 -28.80
CA ALA A 102 -16.47 2.60 -29.00
C ALA A 102 -15.67 1.99 -27.82
N GLU A 103 -16.12 2.22 -26.59
CA GLU A 103 -15.49 1.67 -25.39
C GLU A 103 -15.55 0.14 -25.36
N ALA A 104 -16.70 -0.45 -25.69
CA ALA A 104 -16.87 -1.90 -25.76
C ALA A 104 -16.00 -2.55 -26.86
N ARG A 105 -15.87 -1.89 -28.01
CA ARG A 105 -15.00 -2.36 -29.11
C ARG A 105 -13.53 -2.37 -28.66
N GLN A 106 -13.09 -1.28 -28.03
CA GLN A 106 -11.74 -1.18 -27.52
C GLN A 106 -11.49 -2.21 -26.40
N PHE A 107 -12.44 -2.39 -25.49
CA PHE A 107 -12.36 -3.41 -24.45
C PHE A 107 -12.19 -4.82 -25.03
N LYS A 108 -12.95 -5.21 -26.06
CA LYS A 108 -12.80 -6.50 -26.74
C LYS A 108 -11.39 -6.66 -27.32
N HIS A 109 -10.87 -5.61 -27.94
CA HIS A 109 -9.50 -5.62 -28.48
C HIS A 109 -8.46 -5.78 -27.36
N ASP A 110 -8.59 -5.03 -26.26
CA ASP A 110 -7.67 -5.08 -25.13
C ASP A 110 -7.69 -6.47 -24.48
N VAL A 111 -8.89 -7.02 -24.21
CA VAL A 111 -9.05 -8.39 -23.67
C VAL A 111 -8.39 -9.43 -24.57
N SER A 112 -8.60 -9.36 -25.88
CA SER A 112 -7.97 -10.27 -26.85
C SER A 112 -6.44 -10.17 -26.77
N SER A 113 -5.90 -8.95 -26.71
CA SER A 113 -4.45 -8.72 -26.61
C SER A 113 -3.86 -9.24 -25.29
N ILE A 114 -4.55 -8.99 -24.17
CA ILE A 114 -4.13 -9.43 -22.83
C ILE A 114 -4.11 -10.97 -22.77
N LEU A 115 -5.21 -11.61 -23.14
CA LEU A 115 -5.37 -13.06 -22.99
C LEU A 115 -4.53 -13.85 -24.01
N SER A 116 -4.27 -13.29 -25.19
CA SER A 116 -3.31 -13.88 -26.14
C SER A 116 -1.88 -13.85 -25.61
N ALA A 117 -1.49 -12.79 -24.90
CA ALA A 117 -0.17 -12.67 -24.31
C ALA A 117 -0.03 -13.42 -22.97
N PHE A 118 -1.05 -13.36 -22.12
CA PHE A 118 -1.07 -13.90 -20.76
C PHE A 118 -2.42 -14.54 -20.42
N PRO A 119 -2.68 -15.79 -20.84
CA PRO A 119 -3.93 -16.49 -20.53
C PRO A 119 -4.22 -16.61 -19.04
N VAL A 120 -3.17 -16.62 -18.19
CA VAL A 120 -3.27 -16.68 -16.73
C VAL A 120 -4.03 -15.49 -16.14
N LEU A 121 -4.14 -14.37 -16.86
CA LEU A 121 -4.86 -13.17 -16.43
C LEU A 121 -6.39 -13.25 -16.64
N ALA A 122 -6.93 -14.33 -17.22
CA ALA A 122 -8.36 -14.45 -17.53
C ALA A 122 -9.25 -14.19 -16.30
N GLY A 123 -8.90 -14.75 -15.15
CA GLY A 123 -9.62 -14.51 -13.90
C GLY A 123 -9.61 -13.04 -13.45
N TRP A 124 -8.46 -12.38 -13.58
CA TRP A 124 -8.32 -10.98 -13.23
C TRP A 124 -9.10 -10.04 -14.17
N VAL A 125 -9.02 -10.29 -15.49
CA VAL A 125 -9.75 -9.52 -16.51
C VAL A 125 -11.25 -9.60 -16.26
N LYS A 126 -11.79 -10.79 -15.99
CA LYS A 126 -13.21 -11.00 -15.65
C LYS A 126 -13.62 -10.31 -14.35
N ALA A 127 -12.77 -10.35 -13.33
CA ALA A 127 -13.05 -9.73 -12.02
C ALA A 127 -12.97 -8.19 -12.07
N HIS A 128 -12.12 -7.63 -12.96
CA HIS A 128 -11.81 -6.20 -13.00
C HIS A 128 -11.99 -5.55 -14.37
N PRO A 129 -13.15 -5.73 -15.06
CA PRO A 129 -13.32 -5.24 -16.43
C PRO A 129 -13.19 -3.71 -16.54
N LEU A 130 -13.62 -2.96 -15.52
CA LEU A 130 -13.47 -1.50 -15.51
C LEU A 130 -12.01 -1.05 -15.40
N LYS A 131 -11.13 -1.83 -14.77
CA LYS A 131 -9.69 -1.55 -14.77
C LYS A 131 -9.08 -1.77 -16.15
N VAL A 132 -9.59 -2.76 -16.90
CA VAL A 132 -9.18 -2.95 -18.30
C VAL A 132 -9.54 -1.73 -19.13
N VAL A 133 -10.78 -1.25 -19.03
CA VAL A 133 -11.25 -0.03 -19.72
C VAL A 133 -10.43 1.20 -19.32
N ALA A 134 -10.27 1.42 -18.03
CA ALA A 134 -9.57 2.60 -17.50
C ALA A 134 -8.10 2.69 -17.94
N ASN A 135 -7.45 1.55 -18.21
CA ASN A 135 -6.06 1.47 -18.61
C ASN A 135 -5.87 1.17 -20.11
N SER A 136 -6.90 1.39 -20.94
CA SER A 136 -6.87 1.02 -22.37
C SER A 136 -5.66 1.56 -23.11
N ALA A 137 -5.31 2.83 -22.92
CA ALA A 137 -4.13 3.43 -23.55
C ALA A 137 -2.78 2.88 -23.03
N ALA A 138 -2.77 2.29 -21.84
CA ALA A 138 -1.55 1.78 -21.20
C ALA A 138 -1.25 0.31 -21.56
N TRP A 139 -2.22 -0.48 -22.01
CA TRP A 139 -2.04 -1.92 -22.25
C TRP A 139 -0.84 -2.28 -23.11
N PRO A 140 -0.53 -1.57 -24.22
CA PRO A 140 0.67 -1.91 -25.00
C PRO A 140 1.96 -1.86 -24.19
N GLY A 141 2.09 -0.87 -23.32
CA GLY A 141 3.23 -0.74 -22.39
C GLY A 141 3.20 -1.75 -21.26
N LEU A 142 2.03 -1.97 -20.64
CA LEU A 142 1.84 -2.96 -19.57
C LEU A 142 2.25 -4.36 -20.04
N LEU A 143 1.83 -4.77 -21.23
CA LEU A 143 2.16 -6.08 -21.79
C LEU A 143 3.67 -6.23 -22.07
N LYS A 144 4.37 -5.16 -22.46
CA LYS A 144 5.84 -5.19 -22.61
C LYS A 144 6.51 -5.43 -21.26
N VAL A 145 6.07 -4.73 -20.22
CA VAL A 145 6.60 -4.91 -18.85
C VAL A 145 6.35 -6.33 -18.35
N LEU A 146 5.12 -6.83 -18.46
CA LEU A 146 4.77 -8.19 -18.05
C LEU A 146 5.61 -9.25 -18.79
N ARG A 147 5.82 -9.08 -20.08
CA ARG A 147 6.66 -9.99 -20.90
C ARG A 147 8.10 -9.99 -20.42
N TYR A 148 8.67 -8.83 -20.11
CA TYR A 148 10.02 -8.75 -19.57
C TYR A 148 10.13 -9.51 -18.25
N PHE A 149 9.24 -9.25 -17.30
CA PHE A 149 9.26 -9.92 -16.00
C PHE A 149 8.94 -11.41 -16.07
N SER A 150 8.14 -11.87 -17.02
CA SER A 150 7.90 -13.30 -17.22
C SER A 150 9.15 -14.05 -17.65
N LEU A 151 10.06 -13.39 -18.39
CA LEU A 151 11.35 -13.94 -18.82
C LEU A 151 12.46 -13.69 -17.79
N ASN A 152 12.37 -12.63 -17.02
CA ASN A 152 13.35 -12.18 -16.05
C ASN A 152 12.67 -11.87 -14.69
N PRO A 153 12.21 -12.86 -13.94
CA PRO A 153 11.37 -12.65 -12.77
C PRO A 153 12.12 -12.01 -11.59
N ARG A 154 13.46 -12.00 -11.61
CA ARG A 154 14.33 -11.37 -10.59
C ARG A 154 15.41 -10.53 -11.28
N PRO A 155 15.08 -9.35 -11.81
CA PRO A 155 16.02 -8.58 -12.61
C PRO A 155 17.19 -8.02 -11.80
N CYS A 156 17.04 -7.73 -10.53
CA CYS A 156 18.07 -7.15 -9.66
C CYS A 156 18.68 -5.84 -10.21
N MET A 157 17.86 -5.02 -10.85
CA MET A 157 18.20 -3.74 -11.49
C MET A 157 17.31 -2.62 -10.97
N TYR A 158 17.74 -1.38 -11.14
CA TYR A 158 16.82 -0.24 -10.97
C TYR A 158 15.80 -0.20 -12.11
N ILE A 159 14.61 0.36 -11.86
CA ILE A 159 13.56 0.50 -12.89
C ILE A 159 14.11 1.15 -14.16
N ARG A 160 15.00 2.13 -14.00
CA ARG A 160 15.62 2.84 -15.14
C ARG A 160 16.58 2.01 -15.98
N GLU A 161 17.12 0.95 -15.42
CA GLU A 161 18.06 0.04 -16.11
C GLU A 161 17.35 -1.07 -16.90
N LEU A 162 16.03 -1.24 -16.69
CA LEU A 162 15.27 -2.29 -17.34
C LEU A 162 15.28 -2.09 -18.86
N PRO A 163 15.72 -3.08 -19.64
CA PRO A 163 15.79 -2.98 -21.10
C PRO A 163 14.39 -3.21 -21.74
N ILE A 164 13.44 -2.37 -21.35
CA ILE A 164 12.06 -2.41 -21.82
C ILE A 164 11.80 -1.15 -22.63
N GLU A 165 11.23 -1.30 -23.82
CA GLU A 165 10.86 -0.16 -24.67
C GLU A 165 9.61 0.56 -24.15
N VAL A 166 9.70 1.08 -22.93
CA VAL A 166 8.73 1.97 -22.29
C VAL A 166 9.47 3.10 -21.59
N HIS A 167 8.82 4.23 -21.47
CA HIS A 167 9.38 5.35 -20.70
C HIS A 167 9.45 4.98 -19.22
N THR A 168 10.55 5.28 -18.51
CA THR A 168 10.73 4.94 -17.07
C THR A 168 9.58 5.40 -16.19
N LYS A 169 9.10 6.63 -16.39
CA LYS A 169 7.91 7.14 -15.69
C LYS A 169 6.66 6.31 -15.93
N PHE A 170 6.59 5.56 -17.05
CA PHE A 170 5.46 4.68 -17.33
C PHE A 170 5.33 3.59 -16.25
N VAL A 171 6.43 2.96 -15.88
CA VAL A 171 6.43 1.93 -14.83
C VAL A 171 6.01 2.56 -13.49
N GLU A 172 6.60 3.70 -13.12
CA GLU A 172 6.29 4.41 -11.89
C GLU A 172 4.81 4.82 -11.80
N GLN A 173 4.25 5.36 -12.90
CA GLN A 173 2.84 5.78 -12.97
C GLN A 173 1.85 4.62 -12.93
N ASN A 174 2.28 3.42 -13.33
CA ASN A 174 1.43 2.24 -13.43
C ASN A 174 1.76 1.17 -12.39
N MET A 175 2.54 1.48 -11.33
CA MET A 175 2.92 0.50 -10.30
C MET A 175 1.72 -0.21 -9.67
N GLY A 176 0.61 0.48 -9.48
CA GLY A 176 -0.59 -0.09 -8.88
C GLY A 176 -1.16 -1.25 -9.68
N ILE A 177 -1.41 -1.04 -10.98
CA ILE A 177 -1.92 -2.09 -11.87
C ILE A 177 -0.85 -3.12 -12.18
N LEU A 178 0.40 -2.72 -12.40
CA LEU A 178 1.52 -3.63 -12.63
C LEU A 178 1.71 -4.60 -11.46
N ARG A 179 1.54 -4.13 -10.22
CA ARG A 179 1.60 -5.00 -9.05
C ARG A 179 0.56 -6.12 -9.12
N GLU A 180 -0.71 -5.78 -9.36
CA GLU A 180 -1.79 -6.76 -9.45
C GLU A 180 -1.53 -7.80 -10.54
N LEU A 181 -1.03 -7.36 -11.69
CA LEU A 181 -0.77 -8.21 -12.83
C LEU A 181 0.47 -9.10 -12.63
N LEU A 182 1.57 -8.52 -12.11
CA LEU A 182 2.81 -9.25 -11.82
C LEU A 182 2.63 -10.26 -10.68
N ASP A 183 1.81 -9.97 -9.68
CA ASP A 183 1.48 -10.90 -8.61
C ASP A 183 0.84 -12.20 -9.15
N ILE A 184 0.22 -12.14 -10.33
CA ILE A 184 -0.35 -13.30 -11.03
C ILE A 184 0.65 -13.91 -11.99
N VAL A 185 1.25 -13.08 -12.85
CA VAL A 185 2.11 -13.55 -13.96
C VAL A 185 3.39 -14.22 -13.47
N ILE A 186 3.98 -13.73 -12.39
CA ILE A 186 5.21 -14.26 -11.80
C ILE A 186 5.03 -14.67 -10.32
N ALA A 187 3.86 -15.17 -9.95
CA ALA A 187 3.48 -15.51 -8.56
C ALA A 187 4.52 -16.33 -7.77
N GLY A 188 5.24 -17.24 -8.44
CA GLY A 188 6.28 -18.07 -7.80
C GLY A 188 7.61 -17.35 -7.50
N HIS A 189 7.74 -16.09 -7.88
CA HIS A 189 9.02 -15.34 -7.80
C HIS A 189 8.92 -14.02 -7.02
N ILE A 190 7.75 -13.70 -6.48
CA ILE A 190 7.51 -12.47 -5.73
C ILE A 190 7.92 -12.62 -4.26
N ASN A 191 8.36 -11.53 -3.64
CA ASN A 191 8.51 -11.46 -2.19
C ASN A 191 7.19 -10.99 -1.58
N THR A 192 6.40 -11.93 -1.04
CA THR A 192 5.05 -11.67 -0.51
C THR A 192 5.05 -10.76 0.72
N ASP A 193 6.12 -10.76 1.51
CA ASP A 193 6.23 -9.98 2.74
C ASP A 193 6.48 -8.49 2.45
N GLU A 194 6.96 -8.20 1.24
CA GLU A 194 7.24 -6.83 0.82
C GLU A 194 6.01 -6.11 0.29
N LYS A 195 5.77 -4.93 0.87
CA LYS A 195 4.67 -4.04 0.45
C LYS A 195 5.07 -3.09 -0.66
N ARG A 196 6.36 -2.70 -0.73
CA ARG A 196 6.88 -1.82 -1.78
C ARG A 196 7.06 -2.57 -3.08
N PHE A 197 6.87 -1.87 -4.21
CA PHE A 197 6.91 -2.46 -5.55
C PHE A 197 8.28 -3.03 -5.88
N GLU A 198 9.33 -2.25 -5.67
CA GLU A 198 10.68 -2.60 -6.09
C GLU A 198 11.19 -3.88 -5.40
N PRO A 199 11.25 -3.97 -4.05
CA PRO A 199 11.76 -5.18 -3.40
C PRO A 199 10.82 -6.38 -3.57
N ARG A 200 9.49 -6.13 -3.78
CA ARG A 200 8.55 -7.20 -4.06
C ARG A 200 8.90 -7.96 -5.34
N PHE A 201 9.34 -7.24 -6.39
CA PHE A 201 9.69 -7.77 -7.70
C PHE A 201 11.20 -7.86 -7.93
N SER A 202 11.99 -7.94 -6.86
CA SER A 202 13.46 -8.04 -6.91
C SER A 202 14.13 -6.93 -7.74
N LEU A 203 13.57 -5.72 -7.69
CA LEU A 203 14.16 -4.51 -8.25
C LEU A 203 15.04 -3.82 -7.21
N LYS A 204 16.07 -3.13 -7.65
CA LYS A 204 16.84 -2.20 -6.83
C LYS A 204 16.05 -0.92 -6.60
N TYR A 205 16.24 -0.32 -5.45
CA TYR A 205 15.61 0.94 -5.05
C TYR A 205 16.59 1.76 -4.22
N ASP A 206 16.26 3.02 -3.97
CA ASP A 206 16.99 3.89 -3.05
C ASP A 206 16.69 3.43 -1.60
N GLU A 207 17.67 2.75 -1.02
CA GLU A 207 17.54 2.20 0.34
C GLU A 207 17.72 3.29 1.39
N GLU A 208 17.10 3.12 2.53
CA GLU A 208 17.41 3.92 3.71
C GLU A 208 18.89 3.76 4.09
N LEU A 209 19.49 4.85 4.54
CA LEU A 209 20.87 4.85 4.99
C LEU A 209 20.94 4.69 6.51
N ILE A 210 21.72 3.73 6.98
CA ILE A 210 22.14 3.64 8.37
C ILE A 210 23.37 4.49 8.56
N ARG A 211 23.29 5.49 9.46
CA ARG A 211 24.43 6.31 9.84
C ARG A 211 25.06 5.73 11.09
N VAL A 212 26.37 5.49 11.00
CA VAL A 212 27.18 4.93 12.08
C VAL A 212 28.42 5.77 12.34
N ARG A 213 28.85 5.77 13.60
CA ARG A 213 30.14 6.35 14.01
C ARG A 213 30.96 5.32 14.74
N PHE A 214 32.23 5.24 14.38
CA PHE A 214 33.21 4.46 15.13
C PHE A 214 33.69 5.30 16.33
N LEU A 215 33.55 4.75 17.53
CA LEU A 215 33.95 5.43 18.78
C LEU A 215 35.42 5.20 19.13
N ASP A 216 36.11 4.39 18.31
CA ASP A 216 37.50 3.99 18.45
C ASP A 216 38.24 4.25 17.13
N ASP A 217 39.41 4.93 17.21
CA ASP A 217 40.20 5.31 16.04
C ASP A 217 40.80 4.10 15.34
N SER A 218 41.24 3.09 16.10
CA SER A 218 41.79 1.86 15.55
C SER A 218 40.73 1.03 14.81
N LEU A 219 39.53 1.03 15.34
CA LEU A 219 38.37 0.41 14.69
C LEU A 219 37.99 1.15 13.40
N ALA A 220 37.92 2.48 13.42
CA ALA A 220 37.71 3.30 12.23
C ALA A 220 38.75 3.04 11.14
N LEU A 221 40.02 2.96 11.52
CA LEU A 221 41.11 2.67 10.57
C LEU A 221 40.96 1.29 9.95
N SER A 222 40.64 0.29 10.72
CA SER A 222 40.53 -1.12 10.26
C SER A 222 39.29 -1.39 9.43
N CYS A 223 38.16 -0.75 9.75
CA CYS A 223 36.86 -1.01 9.12
C CYS A 223 36.48 -0.02 8.02
N ALA A 224 36.95 1.23 8.10
CA ALA A 224 36.48 2.34 7.25
C ALA A 224 37.63 3.29 6.81
N ALA A 225 38.84 2.81 6.67
CA ALA A 225 40.01 3.59 6.26
C ALA A 225 40.20 4.90 7.07
N GLY A 226 39.84 4.89 8.34
CA GLY A 226 39.91 6.03 9.25
C GLY A 226 38.71 6.97 9.24
N LEU A 227 37.71 6.72 8.43
CA LEU A 227 36.45 7.48 8.44
C LEU A 227 35.66 7.13 9.69
N LYS A 228 35.39 8.12 10.54
CA LYS A 228 34.69 7.87 11.81
C LYS A 228 33.17 7.89 11.70
N ASP A 229 32.59 8.63 10.78
CA ASP A 229 31.17 8.87 10.58
C ASP A 229 30.81 8.57 9.13
N ILE A 230 30.05 7.50 8.91
CA ILE A 230 29.67 7.04 7.58
C ILE A 230 28.19 6.69 7.53
N SER A 231 27.62 6.78 6.33
CA SER A 231 26.25 6.30 6.07
C SER A 231 26.29 5.22 5.00
N LEU A 232 25.60 4.12 5.24
CA LEU A 232 25.57 2.96 4.35
C LEU A 232 24.12 2.57 4.08
N PRO A 233 23.80 2.08 2.86
CA PRO A 233 22.52 1.40 2.62
C PRO A 233 22.29 0.29 3.65
N VAL A 234 21.05 0.12 4.10
CA VAL A 234 20.67 -0.89 5.11
C VAL A 234 21.18 -2.28 4.73
N SER A 235 21.02 -2.68 3.46
CA SER A 235 21.46 -4.00 2.99
C SER A 235 22.98 -4.19 3.14
N GLN A 236 23.77 -3.16 2.83
CA GLN A 236 25.23 -3.21 2.96
C GLN A 236 25.65 -3.23 4.44
N PHE A 237 25.02 -2.40 5.27
CA PHE A 237 25.29 -2.40 6.71
C PHE A 237 25.02 -3.77 7.33
N CYS A 238 23.91 -4.41 6.99
CA CYS A 238 23.51 -5.72 7.52
C CYS A 238 24.39 -6.88 6.99
N ALA A 239 24.97 -6.74 5.80
CA ALA A 239 25.83 -7.75 5.21
C ALA A 239 27.26 -7.80 5.82
N VAL A 240 27.70 -6.70 6.45
CA VAL A 240 29.03 -6.61 7.05
C VAL A 240 29.01 -7.23 8.45
N SER A 241 29.97 -8.13 8.72
CA SER A 241 30.24 -8.64 10.06
C SER A 241 31.19 -7.68 10.78
N TRP A 242 30.62 -6.69 11.45
CA TRP A 242 31.39 -5.71 12.21
C TRP A 242 32.05 -6.36 13.43
N LYS A 243 33.38 -6.30 13.51
CA LYS A 243 34.14 -6.85 14.65
C LYS A 243 34.19 -5.83 15.79
N VAL A 244 33.08 -5.65 16.48
CA VAL A 244 32.91 -4.72 17.58
C VAL A 244 32.60 -5.43 18.88
N GLN A 245 32.98 -4.84 20.01
CA GLN A 245 32.68 -5.39 21.36
C GLN A 245 31.38 -4.85 21.93
N SER A 246 30.92 -3.69 21.45
CA SER A 246 29.66 -3.10 21.87
C SER A 246 29.09 -2.19 20.80
N VAL A 247 27.76 -2.07 20.76
CA VAL A 247 27.04 -1.16 19.87
C VAL A 247 26.06 -0.32 20.67
N PHE A 248 26.10 0.98 20.45
CA PHE A 248 25.15 1.94 20.99
C PHE A 248 24.12 2.32 19.93
N ILE A 249 22.87 2.45 20.33
CA ILE A 249 21.78 2.95 19.50
C ILE A 249 21.22 4.21 20.20
N VAL A 250 21.31 5.36 19.55
CA VAL A 250 20.91 6.65 20.14
C VAL A 250 19.95 7.36 19.19
N GLU A 251 18.80 7.82 19.70
CA GLU A 251 17.78 8.46 18.88
C GLU A 251 18.13 9.89 18.49
N ASN A 252 18.65 10.66 19.46
CA ASN A 252 18.96 12.05 19.23
C ASN A 252 20.26 12.22 18.42
N LYS A 253 20.19 13.04 17.37
CA LYS A 253 21.33 13.28 16.47
C LYS A 253 22.51 13.97 17.14
N VAL A 254 22.26 14.92 18.02
CA VAL A 254 23.32 15.64 18.73
C VAL A 254 24.05 14.69 19.67
N ASN A 255 23.32 13.88 20.43
CA ASN A 255 23.91 12.87 21.30
C ASN A 255 24.68 11.80 20.53
N PHE A 256 24.19 11.41 19.34
CA PHE A 256 24.97 10.56 18.42
C PHE A 256 26.31 11.20 18.03
N LEU A 257 26.30 12.49 17.67
CA LEU A 257 27.51 13.22 17.24
C LEU A 257 28.50 13.49 18.38
N THR A 258 28.01 13.72 19.59
CA THR A 258 28.79 14.09 20.76
C THR A 258 29.11 12.91 21.69
N PHE A 259 28.67 11.69 21.33
CA PHE A 259 28.89 10.52 22.15
C PHE A 259 30.38 10.29 22.42
N PRO A 260 30.79 10.01 23.69
CA PRO A 260 32.20 9.89 24.06
C PRO A 260 32.88 8.69 23.39
N PRO A 261 34.21 8.70 23.25
CA PRO A 261 34.99 7.57 22.76
C PRO A 261 34.83 6.33 23.66
N VAL A 262 34.66 5.16 23.06
CA VAL A 262 34.61 3.84 23.71
C VAL A 262 35.38 2.85 22.88
N ALA A 263 36.30 2.11 23.49
CA ALA A 263 37.15 1.16 22.81
C ALA A 263 36.32 0.05 22.12
N ASN A 264 36.71 -0.29 20.88
CA ASN A 264 36.06 -1.32 20.05
C ASN A 264 34.53 -1.17 19.94
N ALA A 265 34.00 0.06 19.96
CA ALA A 265 32.57 0.33 19.94
C ALA A 265 32.12 1.10 18.69
N LEU A 266 30.89 0.82 18.31
CA LEU A 266 30.15 1.49 17.23
C LEU A 266 28.90 2.14 17.80
N ILE A 267 28.56 3.34 17.33
CA ILE A 267 27.27 3.97 17.62
C ILE A 267 26.46 4.11 16.33
N ILE A 268 25.16 3.79 16.41
CA ILE A 268 24.18 3.89 15.35
C ILE A 268 23.21 5.01 15.68
N TRP A 269 22.93 5.86 14.71
CA TRP A 269 21.84 6.81 14.85
C TRP A 269 20.50 6.14 14.57
N GLY A 270 19.76 5.85 15.67
CA GLY A 270 18.49 5.13 15.67
C GLY A 270 17.29 6.03 15.37
N HIS A 271 17.36 6.94 14.39
CA HIS A 271 16.31 7.88 14.05
C HIS A 271 14.91 7.23 13.98
N GLY A 272 14.09 7.41 15.00
CA GLY A 272 12.71 6.93 15.08
C GLY A 272 12.56 5.43 14.77
N TYR A 273 11.70 5.10 13.82
CA TYR A 273 11.43 3.70 13.41
C TYR A 273 12.61 3.00 12.68
N GLY A 274 13.76 3.67 12.53
CA GLY A 274 14.97 3.09 11.93
C GLY A 274 15.49 1.85 12.62
N VAL A 275 15.13 1.61 13.89
CA VAL A 275 15.49 0.38 14.62
C VAL A 275 14.92 -0.90 13.99
N SER A 276 13.82 -0.83 13.25
CA SER A 276 13.25 -1.98 12.54
C SER A 276 14.13 -2.42 11.37
N SER A 277 14.87 -1.52 10.76
CA SER A 277 15.77 -1.81 9.65
C SER A 277 17.00 -2.59 10.12
N LEU A 278 17.36 -2.50 11.41
CA LEU A 278 18.47 -3.24 12.02
C LEU A 278 18.18 -4.73 12.25
N LYS A 279 16.92 -5.15 12.17
CA LYS A 279 16.49 -6.55 12.39
C LYS A 279 17.30 -7.56 11.56
N ALA A 280 17.72 -7.18 10.34
CA ALA A 280 18.48 -8.05 9.45
C ALA A 280 20.00 -8.10 9.75
N ALA A 281 20.49 -7.26 10.66
CA ALA A 281 21.92 -7.17 11.00
C ALA A 281 22.32 -8.30 11.98
N SER A 282 22.65 -9.46 11.45
CA SER A 282 22.92 -10.69 12.23
C SER A 282 24.05 -10.54 13.25
N PHE A 283 25.05 -9.68 12.99
CA PHE A 283 26.16 -9.44 13.93
C PHE A 283 25.68 -8.84 15.26
N LEU A 284 24.55 -8.11 15.25
CA LEU A 284 23.99 -7.52 16.47
C LEU A 284 23.50 -8.59 17.46
N ALA A 285 23.08 -9.76 17.00
CA ALA A 285 22.56 -10.82 17.87
C ALA A 285 23.59 -11.35 18.88
N GLY A 286 24.88 -11.31 18.52
CA GLY A 286 25.99 -11.77 19.39
C GLY A 286 26.75 -10.62 20.09
N THR A 287 26.32 -9.37 19.91
CA THR A 287 27.03 -8.18 20.40
C THR A 287 26.27 -7.55 21.57
N PRO A 288 26.93 -7.10 22.64
CA PRO A 288 26.33 -6.27 23.66
C PRO A 288 25.76 -4.98 23.06
N LEU A 289 24.46 -4.73 23.31
CA LEU A 289 23.73 -3.60 22.74
C LEU A 289 23.26 -2.67 23.86
N TYR A 290 23.46 -1.37 23.63
CA TYR A 290 23.06 -0.32 24.54
C TYR A 290 22.15 0.66 23.80
N TYR A 291 20.94 0.85 24.33
CA TYR A 291 19.94 1.74 23.75
C TYR A 291 19.75 2.97 24.63
N TRP A 292 19.75 4.15 24.01
CA TRP A 292 19.45 5.41 24.64
C TRP A 292 18.42 6.19 23.81
N GLY A 293 17.18 6.21 24.30
CA GLY A 293 16.07 7.00 23.76
C GLY A 293 15.69 8.15 24.68
N ASP A 294 14.71 8.94 24.29
CA ASP A 294 14.05 9.89 25.19
C ASP A 294 13.35 9.13 26.31
N LEU A 295 13.30 9.71 27.52
CA LEU A 295 12.47 9.16 28.58
C LEU A 295 11.04 9.66 28.42
N ASP A 296 10.36 9.09 27.41
CA ASP A 296 8.94 9.25 27.15
C ASP A 296 8.33 7.90 26.81
N ALA A 297 7.00 7.86 26.61
CA ALA A 297 6.33 6.61 26.30
C ALA A 297 6.85 5.99 25.00
N GLN A 298 7.18 6.79 23.99
CA GLN A 298 7.65 6.31 22.68
C GLN A 298 9.07 5.72 22.75
N GLY A 299 9.99 6.34 23.52
CA GLY A 299 11.35 5.82 23.69
C GLY A 299 11.37 4.43 24.32
N PHE A 300 10.50 4.16 25.33
CA PHE A 300 10.35 2.82 25.90
C PHE A 300 9.66 1.83 24.96
N GLU A 301 8.71 2.27 24.16
CA GLU A 301 8.06 1.44 23.14
C GLU A 301 9.05 1.00 22.04
N ILE A 302 9.93 1.90 21.61
CA ILE A 302 11.01 1.62 20.67
C ILE A 302 12.05 0.67 21.29
N LEU A 303 12.45 0.89 22.56
CA LEU A 303 13.31 -0.03 23.29
C LEU A 303 12.72 -1.44 23.34
N SER A 304 11.44 -1.53 23.70
CA SER A 304 10.71 -2.82 23.74
C SER A 304 10.69 -3.51 22.37
N GLN A 305 10.42 -2.77 21.30
CA GLN A 305 10.46 -3.31 19.95
C GLN A 305 11.85 -3.79 19.57
N PHE A 306 12.88 -3.00 19.85
CA PHE A 306 14.27 -3.35 19.56
C PHE A 306 14.72 -4.58 20.34
N ARG A 307 14.35 -4.68 21.62
CA ARG A 307 14.60 -5.85 22.48
C ARG A 307 13.84 -7.10 21.98
N GLY A 308 12.73 -6.94 21.29
CA GLY A 308 12.03 -8.01 20.59
C GLY A 308 12.87 -8.64 19.46
N TYR A 309 13.76 -7.87 18.84
CA TYR A 309 14.72 -8.37 17.85
C TYR A 309 16.03 -8.84 18.50
N PHE A 310 16.48 -8.14 19.55
CA PHE A 310 17.77 -8.36 20.22
C PHE A 310 17.58 -8.35 21.74
N PRO A 311 17.23 -9.50 22.34
CA PRO A 311 16.87 -9.58 23.77
C PRO A 311 17.96 -9.13 24.76
N GLN A 312 19.23 -9.17 24.32
CA GLN A 312 20.38 -8.73 25.12
C GLN A 312 20.51 -7.21 25.26
N THR A 313 19.64 -6.41 24.62
CA THR A 313 19.70 -4.95 24.67
C THR A 313 19.47 -4.41 26.08
N ARG A 314 20.37 -3.55 26.54
CA ARG A 314 20.26 -2.82 27.79
C ARG A 314 19.95 -1.35 27.52
N SER A 315 19.04 -0.77 28.29
CA SER A 315 18.86 0.69 28.32
C SER A 315 20.02 1.36 29.07
N ILE A 316 20.39 2.55 28.67
CA ILE A 316 21.33 3.41 29.37
C ILE A 316 20.73 4.81 29.49
N LEU A 317 20.97 5.50 30.61
CA LEU A 317 20.46 6.85 30.87
C LEU A 317 18.91 6.94 30.75
N MET A 318 18.19 5.84 31.01
CA MET A 318 16.73 5.74 30.91
C MET A 318 16.10 5.20 32.22
N ASP A 319 16.74 5.40 33.34
CA ASP A 319 16.29 4.93 34.64
C ASP A 319 15.58 6.03 35.43
N SER A 320 15.01 5.63 36.59
CA SER A 320 14.28 6.52 37.50
C SER A 320 15.15 7.60 38.15
N ALA A 321 16.43 7.30 38.37
CA ALA A 321 17.38 8.26 38.97
C ALA A 321 17.67 9.40 37.99
N ILE A 322 17.89 9.08 36.71
CA ILE A 322 18.07 10.05 35.63
C ILE A 322 16.81 10.92 35.47
N PHE A 323 15.63 10.26 35.41
CA PHE A 323 14.38 10.99 35.29
C PHE A 323 14.17 11.97 36.45
N THR A 324 14.31 11.51 37.70
CA THR A 324 14.13 12.35 38.88
C THR A 324 15.12 13.52 38.92
N ARG A 325 16.34 13.31 38.42
CA ARG A 325 17.40 14.33 38.49
C ARG A 325 17.24 15.44 37.45
N PHE A 326 16.74 15.12 36.25
CA PHE A 326 16.78 16.07 35.12
C PHE A 326 15.40 16.44 34.58
N PHE A 327 14.31 15.86 35.08
CA PHE A 327 12.96 16.17 34.65
C PHE A 327 12.49 17.55 35.12
N GLU A 328 11.99 18.37 34.19
CA GLU A 328 11.56 19.75 34.44
C GLU A 328 10.08 19.98 34.08
N ASN A 329 9.23 18.97 34.24
CA ASN A 329 7.78 18.99 33.95
C ASN A 329 7.43 19.19 32.47
N ASP A 330 8.23 18.66 31.53
CA ASP A 330 7.91 18.73 30.13
C ASP A 330 6.80 17.73 29.75
N GLU A 331 5.90 18.19 28.89
CA GLU A 331 4.82 17.37 28.36
C GLU A 331 5.28 16.55 27.14
N GLY A 332 4.99 15.26 27.17
CA GLY A 332 5.16 14.32 26.08
C GLY A 332 3.88 14.14 25.25
N LYS A 333 3.90 13.17 24.35
CA LYS A 333 2.73 12.77 23.59
C LYS A 333 2.06 11.57 24.24
N PRO A 334 0.70 11.52 24.28
CA PRO A 334 0.00 10.37 24.83
C PRO A 334 0.26 9.10 24.00
N SER A 335 0.59 8.01 24.69
CA SER A 335 0.73 6.70 24.09
C SER A 335 -0.63 6.03 23.89
N LYS A 336 -0.78 5.34 22.76
CA LYS A 336 -1.95 4.51 22.45
C LYS A 336 -1.67 3.01 22.63
N VAL A 337 -0.47 2.63 23.03
CA VAL A 337 -0.08 1.23 23.20
C VAL A 337 -0.72 0.67 24.45
N SER A 338 -1.47 -0.42 24.33
CA SER A 338 -2.11 -1.15 25.43
C SER A 338 -1.46 -2.50 25.72
N ALA A 339 -0.53 -2.94 24.87
CA ALA A 339 0.17 -4.22 25.05
C ALA A 339 1.26 -4.11 26.12
N ASP A 340 1.56 -5.23 26.77
CA ASP A 340 2.73 -5.35 27.65
C ASP A 340 4.01 -5.19 26.84
N LEU A 341 4.94 -4.38 27.35
CA LEU A 341 6.21 -4.13 26.73
C LEU A 341 7.31 -5.07 27.25
N ASN A 342 8.30 -5.34 26.42
CA ASN A 342 9.48 -6.11 26.80
C ASN A 342 10.49 -5.20 27.53
N LEU A 343 10.14 -4.84 28.78
CA LEU A 343 10.90 -3.97 29.68
C LEU A 343 11.27 -4.73 30.95
N THR A 344 12.32 -4.28 31.63
CA THR A 344 12.61 -4.74 32.99
C THR A 344 11.57 -4.16 33.97
N ASP A 345 11.48 -4.70 35.19
CA ASP A 345 10.54 -4.20 36.21
C ASP A 345 10.76 -2.70 36.52
N GLU A 346 12.02 -2.28 36.59
CA GLU A 346 12.39 -0.88 36.82
C GLU A 346 11.99 0.02 35.63
N GLU A 347 12.32 -0.40 34.40
CA GLU A 347 11.93 0.33 33.17
C GLU A 347 10.41 0.42 33.04
N ASN A 348 9.69 -0.66 33.36
CA ASN A 348 8.24 -0.66 33.31
C ASN A 348 7.62 0.27 34.37
N SER A 349 8.16 0.31 35.55
CA SER A 349 7.71 1.22 36.61
C SER A 349 7.77 2.68 36.17
N ILE A 350 8.91 3.10 35.61
CA ILE A 350 9.07 4.47 35.09
C ILE A 350 8.22 4.73 33.87
N TYR A 351 8.11 3.73 32.93
CA TYR A 351 7.24 3.83 31.76
C TYR A 351 5.78 4.09 32.16
N GLN A 352 5.23 3.35 33.12
CA GLN A 352 3.85 3.54 33.57
C GLN A 352 3.64 4.93 34.16
N THR A 353 4.61 5.43 34.94
CA THR A 353 4.56 6.78 35.53
C THR A 353 4.58 7.86 34.43
N ILE A 354 5.49 7.76 33.50
CA ILE A 354 5.62 8.71 32.37
C ILE A 354 4.37 8.69 31.50
N LYS A 355 3.86 7.50 31.17
CA LYS A 355 2.68 7.31 30.34
C LYS A 355 1.42 7.88 30.98
N ALA A 356 1.21 7.64 32.27
CA ALA A 356 0.03 8.12 33.00
C ALA A 356 -0.05 9.65 33.07
N ASN A 357 1.09 10.33 33.05
CA ASN A 357 1.20 11.79 33.17
C ASN A 357 1.52 12.48 31.86
N ASN A 358 1.76 11.74 30.76
CA ASN A 358 2.26 12.25 29.48
C ASN A 358 3.55 13.07 29.64
N TRP A 359 4.46 12.62 30.48
CA TRP A 359 5.73 13.29 30.72
C TRP A 359 6.77 12.93 29.67
N ARG A 360 7.76 13.81 29.50
CA ARG A 360 8.91 13.60 28.62
C ARG A 360 10.17 14.23 29.23
N LEU A 361 11.27 13.50 29.22
CA LEU A 361 12.61 14.05 29.38
C LEU A 361 13.40 13.78 28.13
N GLU A 362 13.71 14.83 27.37
CA GLU A 362 14.52 14.73 26.16
C GLU A 362 15.98 14.45 26.50
N GLN A 363 16.63 13.62 25.69
CA GLN A 363 18.05 13.28 25.84
C GLN A 363 18.95 14.51 25.96
N GLU A 364 18.59 15.61 25.29
CA GLU A 364 19.35 16.87 25.27
C GLU A 364 19.41 17.59 26.60
N LYS A 365 18.48 17.31 27.53
CA LYS A 365 18.47 17.89 28.85
C LYS A 365 19.48 17.26 29.83
N ILE A 366 20.02 16.10 29.46
CA ILE A 366 21.06 15.44 30.22
C ILE A 366 22.40 16.10 29.87
N PRO A 367 23.08 16.77 30.80
CA PRO A 367 24.33 17.46 30.52
C PRO A 367 25.40 16.54 29.94
N GLN A 368 26.10 16.98 28.90
CA GLN A 368 27.14 16.19 28.24
C GLN A 368 28.24 15.69 29.20
N SER A 369 28.60 16.49 30.20
CA SER A 369 29.58 16.09 31.24
C SER A 369 29.09 14.86 32.02
N TYR A 370 27.77 14.80 32.32
CA TYR A 370 27.18 13.66 33.01
C TYR A 370 27.18 12.39 32.10
N VAL A 371 26.85 12.55 30.82
CA VAL A 371 26.92 11.46 29.85
C VAL A 371 28.32 10.87 29.76
N ILE A 372 29.35 11.74 29.68
CA ILE A 372 30.74 11.31 29.61
C ILE A 372 31.14 10.51 30.86
N GLU A 373 30.78 11.00 32.05
CA GLU A 373 31.07 10.34 33.31
C GLU A 373 30.36 8.96 33.38
N TYR A 374 29.07 8.92 33.11
CA TYR A 374 28.27 7.70 33.11
C TYR A 374 28.84 6.61 32.14
N ILE A 375 29.18 7.00 30.92
CA ILE A 375 29.74 6.05 29.94
C ILE A 375 31.15 5.59 30.38
N ARG A 376 31.96 6.46 30.98
CA ARG A 376 33.26 6.10 31.50
C ARG A 376 33.14 5.06 32.63
N GLU A 377 32.21 5.28 33.55
CA GLU A 377 31.96 4.34 34.65
C GLU A 377 31.46 2.99 34.15
N LEU A 378 30.55 2.99 33.16
CA LEU A 378 29.98 1.78 32.58
C LEU A 378 31.03 0.88 31.91
N PHE A 379 32.10 1.44 31.35
CA PHE A 379 33.13 0.72 30.60
C PHE A 379 34.50 0.60 31.30
N ASN A 380 34.71 1.29 32.41
CA ASN A 380 35.95 1.18 33.20
C ASN A 380 35.81 0.25 34.40
N GLN A 381 34.68 -0.49 34.53
CA GLN A 381 34.50 -1.61 35.43
C GLN A 381 34.91 -2.91 34.70
#